data_e6204d304ece9d6008f2bd52c102078c
#
_entry.id   e6204d304ece9d6008f2bd52c102078c
#
_cell.length_a   1.000
_cell.length_b   1.000
_cell.length_c   1.000
_cell.angle_alpha   90.00
_cell.angle_beta   90.00
_cell.angle_gamma   90.00
#
_symmetry.space_group_name_H-M   'P 1'
#
loop_
_entity.id
_entity.type
_entity.pdbx_description
1 polymer ?
#
loop_
_entity_poly.entity_id
_entity_poly.type
_entity_poly.pdbx_seq_one_letter_code
_entity_poly.pdbx_strand_id
1 'polypeptide(L)'
;MTFLAVVEGDASGWGIDREALTDAICGRWSGAEVDSLHRSEVRSLIWQFETENGPGEAYLHEDGTCLYMDVWQEDAIWLAIVFRRLTPMDLDLVFCDEGYNFDVRLQAGTTEAELTDLVNAAG
;
A
#
# COMPACT_ATOMS: atom_id res chain seq x y z
N MET A 1 3.57 10.47 8.55
CA MET A 1 2.25 9.84 8.74
C MET A 1 2.23 8.49 8.04
N THR A 2 1.62 7.49 8.63
CA THR A 2 1.56 6.15 8.06
C THR A 2 0.17 5.91 7.48
N PHE A 3 0.13 5.44 6.24
CA PHE A 3 -1.09 5.05 5.55
C PHE A 3 -1.13 3.53 5.43
N LEU A 4 -2.31 2.97 5.24
CA LEU A 4 -2.49 1.53 5.11
C LEU A 4 -3.42 1.21 3.94
N ALA A 5 -3.07 0.13 3.23
CA ALA A 5 -3.99 -0.54 2.30
C ALA A 5 -4.23 -1.93 2.87
N VAL A 6 -5.47 -2.23 3.23
CA VAL A 6 -5.82 -3.41 4.03
C VAL A 6 -6.93 -4.20 3.35
N VAL A 7 -6.73 -5.51 3.21
CA VAL A 7 -7.80 -6.41 2.80
C VAL A 7 -8.72 -6.63 4.00
N GLU A 8 -10.00 -6.32 3.83
CA GLU A 8 -11.00 -6.54 4.87
C GLU A 8 -11.56 -7.96 4.81
N GLY A 9 -11.91 -8.50 5.96
CA GLY A 9 -12.53 -9.81 6.06
C GLY A 9 -11.55 -10.95 5.83
N ASP A 10 -12.09 -12.11 5.49
CA ASP A 10 -11.31 -13.31 5.27
C ASP A 10 -10.72 -13.33 3.85
N ALA A 11 -9.39 -13.25 3.77
CA ALA A 11 -8.67 -13.30 2.50
C ALA A 11 -8.52 -14.74 1.96
N SER A 12 -9.06 -15.75 2.65
CA SER A 12 -9.02 -17.16 2.26
C SER A 12 -7.61 -17.68 1.97
N GLY A 13 -6.63 -17.22 2.74
CA GLY A 13 -5.24 -17.61 2.58
C GLY A 13 -4.52 -16.88 1.45
N TRP A 14 -5.17 -15.92 0.81
CA TRP A 14 -4.54 -15.11 -0.22
C TRP A 14 -3.54 -14.14 0.40
N GLY A 15 -2.43 -13.92 -0.30
CA GLY A 15 -1.47 -12.85 0.00
C GLY A 15 -1.00 -12.25 -1.30
N ILE A 16 -0.60 -10.97 -1.27
CA ILE A 16 -0.16 -10.27 -2.47
C ILE A 16 1.12 -10.89 -3.04
N ASP A 17 1.28 -10.83 -4.36
CA ASP A 17 2.50 -11.22 -5.04
C ASP A 17 3.61 -10.23 -4.69
N ARG A 18 4.54 -10.67 -3.84
CA ARG A 18 5.62 -9.83 -3.30
C ARG A 18 6.59 -9.38 -4.40
N GLU A 19 6.85 -10.24 -5.38
CA GLU A 19 7.73 -9.92 -6.50
C GLU A 19 7.10 -8.85 -7.39
N ALA A 20 5.82 -8.99 -7.72
CA ALA A 20 5.11 -8.01 -8.53
C ALA A 20 5.06 -6.64 -7.85
N LEU A 21 4.83 -6.61 -6.54
CA LEU A 21 4.82 -5.37 -5.78
C LEU A 21 6.21 -4.74 -5.73
N THR A 22 7.25 -5.55 -5.54
CA THR A 22 8.64 -5.08 -5.56
C THR A 22 9.00 -4.49 -6.91
N ASP A 23 8.61 -5.16 -8.00
CA ASP A 23 8.88 -4.68 -9.37
C ASP A 23 8.21 -3.32 -9.61
N ALA A 24 6.99 -3.15 -9.15
CA ALA A 24 6.27 -1.89 -9.29
C ALA A 24 6.96 -0.75 -8.52
N ILE A 25 7.39 -1.02 -7.30
CA ILE A 25 8.08 -0.04 -6.44
C ILE A 25 9.42 0.34 -7.06
N CYS A 26 10.22 -0.64 -7.47
CA CYS A 26 11.53 -0.40 -8.07
C CYS A 26 11.41 0.28 -9.44
N GLY A 27 10.33 0.04 -10.16
CA GLY A 27 10.06 0.72 -11.42
C GLY A 27 9.69 2.19 -11.25
N ARG A 28 9.03 2.52 -10.15
CA ARG A 28 8.66 3.91 -9.83
C ARG A 28 9.84 4.69 -9.25
N TRP A 29 10.58 4.07 -8.34
CA TRP A 29 11.72 4.68 -7.64
C TRP A 29 12.94 3.80 -7.85
N SER A 30 13.77 4.15 -8.83
CA SER A 30 14.87 3.31 -9.31
C SER A 30 15.95 3.01 -8.28
N GLY A 31 16.06 3.81 -7.23
CA GLY A 31 17.01 3.59 -6.14
C GLY A 31 16.44 2.82 -4.95
N ALA A 32 15.26 2.22 -5.11
CA ALA A 32 14.61 1.52 -4.00
C ALA A 32 15.46 0.35 -3.50
N GLU A 33 15.55 0.24 -2.18
CA GLU A 33 16.23 -0.87 -1.49
C GLU A 33 15.18 -1.80 -0.89
N VAL A 34 15.42 -3.09 -0.98
CA VAL A 34 14.51 -4.12 -0.48
C VAL A 34 15.18 -4.89 0.65
N ASP A 35 14.53 -4.95 1.80
CA ASP A 35 14.96 -5.79 2.93
C ASP A 35 13.97 -6.95 3.05
N SER A 36 14.41 -8.14 2.67
CA SER A 36 13.59 -9.35 2.68
C SER A 36 13.74 -10.18 3.96
N LEU A 37 14.49 -9.67 4.93
CA LEU A 37 14.60 -10.33 6.23
C LEU A 37 13.30 -10.11 7.01
N HIS A 38 12.73 -11.19 7.52
CA HIS A 38 11.53 -11.12 8.33
C HIS A 38 11.86 -10.52 9.69
N ARG A 39 11.64 -9.22 9.84
CA ARG A 39 11.95 -8.46 11.07
C ARG A 39 10.92 -8.68 12.16
N SER A 40 9.63 -8.68 11.75
CA SER A 40 8.50 -8.88 12.63
C SER A 40 7.28 -9.26 11.80
N GLU A 41 6.18 -9.59 12.46
CA GLU A 41 4.91 -9.88 11.80
C GLU A 41 4.48 -8.75 10.86
N VAL A 42 4.62 -7.51 11.31
CA VAL A 42 4.23 -6.32 10.55
C VAL A 42 5.28 -5.95 9.50
N ARG A 43 6.54 -6.30 9.73
CA ARG A 43 7.67 -5.95 8.86
C ARG A 43 8.31 -7.19 8.28
N SER A 44 7.54 -7.94 7.49
CA SER A 44 8.06 -9.16 6.85
C SER A 44 8.84 -8.86 5.58
N LEU A 45 8.58 -7.71 4.95
CA LEU A 45 9.27 -7.24 3.75
C LEU A 45 9.21 -5.72 3.78
N ILE A 46 10.35 -5.07 3.59
CA ILE A 46 10.48 -3.61 3.71
C ILE A 46 11.11 -3.05 2.44
N TRP A 47 10.55 -1.95 1.93
CA TRP A 47 11.11 -1.19 0.83
C TRP A 47 11.43 0.22 1.33
N GLN A 48 12.63 0.71 1.01
CA GLN A 48 13.06 2.07 1.31
C GLN A 48 13.42 2.76 0.00
N PHE A 49 12.96 4.00 -0.18
CA PHE A 49 13.10 4.70 -1.45
C PHE A 49 13.05 6.22 -1.26
N GLU A 50 13.52 6.94 -2.27
CA GLU A 50 13.40 8.40 -2.34
C GLU A 50 12.31 8.77 -3.31
N THR A 51 11.37 9.59 -2.88
CA THR A 51 10.32 10.15 -3.73
C THR A 51 10.60 11.62 -4.00
N GLU A 52 9.82 12.24 -4.87
CA GLU A 52 9.89 13.68 -5.11
C GLU A 52 9.61 14.48 -3.84
N ASN A 53 8.87 13.89 -2.90
CA ASN A 53 8.46 14.53 -1.66
C ASN A 53 9.41 14.24 -0.49
N GLY A 54 10.41 13.41 -0.70
CA GLY A 54 11.39 13.02 0.32
C GLY A 54 11.48 11.51 0.50
N PRO A 55 12.25 11.06 1.52
CA PRO A 55 12.42 9.63 1.77
C PRO A 55 11.10 8.98 2.17
N GLY A 56 10.91 7.73 1.73
CA GLY A 56 9.73 6.95 2.04
C GLY A 56 10.06 5.51 2.38
N GLU A 57 9.13 4.88 3.07
CA GLU A 57 9.24 3.47 3.45
C GLU A 57 7.87 2.82 3.30
N ALA A 58 7.86 1.59 2.79
CA ALA A 58 6.67 0.75 2.80
C ALA A 58 7.05 -0.60 3.36
N TYR A 59 6.13 -1.24 4.05
CA TYR A 59 6.37 -2.58 4.58
C TYR A 59 5.09 -3.40 4.58
N LEU A 60 5.27 -4.71 4.39
CA LEU A 60 4.18 -5.66 4.18
C LEU A 60 4.04 -6.56 5.40
N HIS A 61 2.79 -6.73 5.86
CA HIS A 61 2.46 -7.70 6.90
C HIS A 61 2.78 -9.11 6.40
N GLU A 62 3.17 -10.00 7.29
CA GLU A 62 3.63 -11.37 6.93
C GLU A 62 2.59 -12.18 6.15
N ASP A 63 1.30 -11.93 6.36
CA ASP A 63 0.24 -12.62 5.63
C ASP A 63 -0.02 -12.04 4.22
N GLY A 64 0.61 -10.90 3.89
CA GLY A 64 0.47 -10.29 2.57
C GLY A 64 -0.86 -9.59 2.32
N THR A 65 -1.62 -9.26 3.37
CA THR A 65 -2.94 -8.63 3.26
C THR A 65 -2.99 -7.18 3.69
N CYS A 66 -1.87 -6.64 4.19
CA CYS A 66 -1.80 -5.25 4.63
C CYS A 66 -0.47 -4.64 4.25
N LEU A 67 -0.53 -3.52 3.53
CA LEU A 67 0.63 -2.72 3.16
C LEU A 67 0.63 -1.45 4.01
N TYR A 68 1.69 -1.23 4.76
CA TYR A 68 1.93 -0.02 5.53
C TYR A 68 2.80 0.91 4.70
N MET A 69 2.48 2.20 4.70
CA MET A 69 3.16 3.18 3.84
C MET A 69 3.49 4.43 4.66
N ASP A 70 4.77 4.58 4.98
CA ASP A 70 5.27 5.77 5.67
C ASP A 70 5.86 6.72 4.63
N VAL A 71 4.97 7.44 3.97
CA VAL A 71 5.26 8.31 2.82
C VAL A 71 4.31 9.50 2.84
N TRP A 72 4.48 10.42 1.89
CA TRP A 72 3.52 11.49 1.65
C TRP A 72 2.24 10.93 1.04
N GLN A 73 1.13 11.60 1.26
CA GLN A 73 -0.19 11.14 0.81
C GLN A 73 -0.24 10.80 -0.68
N GLU A 74 0.37 11.62 -1.52
CA GLU A 74 0.43 11.40 -2.96
C GLU A 74 1.06 10.05 -3.30
N ASP A 75 2.17 9.73 -2.65
CA ASP A 75 2.89 8.48 -2.87
C ASP A 75 2.11 7.29 -2.30
N ALA A 76 1.45 7.48 -1.16
CA ALA A 76 0.60 6.46 -0.56
C ALA A 76 -0.58 6.12 -1.47
N ILE A 77 -1.19 7.12 -2.10
CA ILE A 77 -2.28 6.92 -3.06
C ILE A 77 -1.80 6.06 -4.24
N TRP A 78 -0.64 6.37 -4.80
CA TRP A 78 -0.09 5.57 -5.89
C TRP A 78 0.15 4.13 -5.48
N LEU A 79 0.76 3.92 -4.31
CA LEU A 79 1.02 2.58 -3.77
C LEU A 79 -0.29 1.81 -3.52
N ALA A 80 -1.31 2.49 -3.00
CA ALA A 80 -2.62 1.88 -2.76
C ALA A 80 -3.27 1.41 -4.08
N ILE A 81 -3.16 2.21 -5.14
CA ILE A 81 -3.68 1.84 -6.46
C ILE A 81 -2.93 0.61 -7.00
N VAL A 82 -1.62 0.56 -6.86
CA VAL A 82 -0.84 -0.62 -7.26
C VAL A 82 -1.27 -1.84 -6.47
N PHE A 83 -1.43 -1.70 -5.16
CA PHE A 83 -1.88 -2.80 -4.30
C PHE A 83 -3.26 -3.30 -4.74
N ARG A 84 -4.20 -2.38 -5.07
CA ARG A 84 -5.52 -2.76 -5.58
C ARG A 84 -5.42 -3.57 -6.87
N ARG A 85 -4.57 -3.15 -7.80
CA ARG A 85 -4.39 -3.86 -9.09
C ARG A 85 -3.87 -5.28 -8.90
N LEU A 86 -3.07 -5.51 -7.87
CA LEU A 86 -2.49 -6.81 -7.56
C LEU A 86 -3.38 -7.66 -6.64
N THR A 87 -4.52 -7.13 -6.23
CA THR A 87 -5.48 -7.81 -5.35
C THR A 87 -6.67 -8.28 -6.18
N PRO A 88 -7.19 -9.51 -5.96
CA PRO A 88 -8.38 -10.00 -6.66
C PRO A 88 -9.56 -9.05 -6.49
N MET A 89 -10.37 -8.91 -7.53
CA MET A 89 -11.52 -7.99 -7.56
C MET A 89 -12.60 -8.34 -6.54
N ASP A 90 -12.69 -9.60 -6.14
CA ASP A 90 -13.67 -10.09 -5.18
C ASP A 90 -13.27 -9.86 -3.73
N LEU A 91 -12.06 -9.40 -3.48
CA LEU A 91 -11.64 -9.03 -2.13
C LEU A 91 -11.85 -7.53 -1.89
N ASP A 92 -12.43 -7.21 -0.74
CA ASP A 92 -12.62 -5.83 -0.32
C ASP A 92 -11.32 -5.25 0.21
N LEU A 93 -11.02 -4.03 -0.20
CA LEU A 93 -9.80 -3.33 0.18
C LEU A 93 -10.14 -1.95 0.70
N VAL A 94 -9.48 -1.53 1.77
CA VAL A 94 -9.65 -0.22 2.38
C VAL A 94 -8.33 0.52 2.40
N PHE A 95 -8.36 1.81 2.03
CA PHE A 95 -7.25 2.73 2.17
C PHE A 95 -7.57 3.68 3.34
N CYS A 96 -6.68 3.72 4.31
CA CYS A 96 -6.87 4.57 5.50
C CYS A 96 -5.53 5.08 5.99
N ASP A 97 -5.56 6.03 6.93
CA ASP A 97 -4.36 6.41 7.66
C ASP A 97 -4.36 5.76 9.05
N GLU A 98 -3.21 5.77 9.70
CA GLU A 98 -3.04 5.14 11.01
C GLU A 98 -3.95 5.73 12.08
N GLY A 99 -4.26 7.01 11.99
CA GLY A 99 -5.13 7.70 12.94
C GLY A 99 -6.61 7.60 12.60
N TYR A 100 -6.98 6.89 11.56
CA TYR A 100 -8.35 6.78 11.08
C TYR A 100 -9.03 8.14 10.84
N ASN A 101 -8.26 9.14 10.38
CA ASN A 101 -8.83 10.42 9.95
C ASN A 101 -9.70 10.26 8.70
N PHE A 102 -9.42 9.23 7.94
CA PHE A 102 -10.27 8.78 6.83
C PHE A 102 -10.17 7.26 6.69
N ASP A 103 -11.20 6.68 6.12
CA ASP A 103 -11.13 5.32 5.62
C ASP A 103 -11.98 5.28 4.33
N VAL A 104 -11.38 4.81 3.25
CA VAL A 104 -11.99 4.83 1.92
C VAL A 104 -11.94 3.43 1.33
N ARG A 105 -13.10 2.94 0.89
CA ARG A 105 -13.16 1.66 0.19
C ARG A 105 -12.51 1.82 -1.18
N LEU A 106 -11.54 0.96 -1.45
CA LEU A 106 -10.74 1.00 -2.66
C LEU A 106 -11.25 -0.04 -3.65
N GLN A 107 -12.04 0.40 -4.61
CA GLN A 107 -12.65 -0.47 -5.60
C GLN A 107 -11.70 -0.76 -6.75
N ALA A 108 -11.90 -1.92 -7.41
CA ALA A 108 -11.16 -2.25 -8.61
C ALA A 108 -11.41 -1.20 -9.68
N GLY A 109 -10.35 -0.77 -10.35
CA GLY A 109 -10.45 0.26 -11.39
C GLY A 109 -10.43 1.70 -10.90
N THR A 110 -10.36 1.92 -9.57
CA THR A 110 -10.21 3.27 -9.02
C THR A 110 -8.92 3.90 -9.52
N THR A 111 -9.01 5.14 -9.99
CA THR A 111 -7.83 5.91 -10.44
C THR A 111 -7.23 6.70 -9.29
N GLU A 112 -5.99 7.17 -9.46
CA GLU A 112 -5.35 8.04 -8.47
C GLU A 112 -6.16 9.32 -8.22
N ALA A 113 -6.70 9.92 -9.29
CA ALA A 113 -7.51 11.14 -9.18
C ALA A 113 -8.78 10.88 -8.37
N GLU A 114 -9.47 9.77 -8.63
CA GLU A 114 -10.66 9.38 -7.89
C GLU A 114 -10.36 9.13 -6.42
N LEU A 115 -9.27 8.41 -6.13
CA LEU A 115 -8.88 8.14 -4.75
C LEU A 115 -8.50 9.41 -4.02
N THR A 116 -7.78 10.32 -4.68
CA THR A 116 -7.43 11.62 -4.12
C THR A 116 -8.69 12.40 -3.73
N ASP A 117 -9.69 12.43 -4.60
CA ASP A 117 -10.96 13.11 -4.33
C ASP A 117 -11.70 12.47 -3.15
N LEU A 118 -11.73 11.14 -3.09
CA LEU A 118 -12.39 10.42 -1.99
C LEU A 118 -11.72 10.70 -0.65
N VAL A 119 -10.39 10.70 -0.60
CA VAL A 119 -9.63 11.00 0.62
C VAL A 119 -9.87 12.44 1.07
N ASN A 120 -9.84 13.39 0.15
CA ASN A 120 -10.07 14.80 0.46
C ASN A 120 -11.50 15.06 0.94
N ALA A 121 -12.48 14.34 0.40
CA ALA A 121 -13.86 14.45 0.82
C ALA A 121 -14.13 13.81 2.18
N ALA A 122 -13.39 12.75 2.51
CA ALA A 122 -13.53 12.03 3.79
C ALA A 122 -12.80 12.73 4.93
N GLY A 123 -11.73 13.46 4.62
CA GLY A 123 -10.92 14.18 5.62
C GLY A 123 -11.39 15.61 5.93
#